data_4491aff6c62955ad6eb2af2774964c7d
#
_entry.id   4491aff6c62955ad6eb2af2774964c7d
#
_cell.length_a   1.000
_cell.length_b   1.000
_cell.length_c   1.000
_cell.angle_alpha   90.00
_cell.angle_beta   90.00
_cell.angle_gamma   90.00
#
_symmetry.space_group_name_H-M   'P 1'
#
loop_
_entity.id
_entity.type
_entity.pdbx_description
1 polymer ?
#
loop_
_entity_poly.entity_id
_entity_poly.type
_entity_poly.pdbx_seq_one_letter_code
_entity_poly.pdbx_strand_id
1 'polypeptide(L)'
;MKTSNRRPLRYGHRAIVLWASLAGFSAMGCSDSGDPTGSGGEGSVSFTTWGEDYVEQEIPPDPAGQSGFIDGWTVRYEHLVVNFANIVVADQAGVVAASMPGSKLFDNHVPDVKSIVDFDGLPAKAYANVSYDIVPPTEDGEVGPEVDRKLRRKMIDEGYAVYVEATATRADEELHYAWGFEISTHYQDCHSEQGGRDEKGFVIRNNSSIEAQLTTHGDHLYYDRLQSSPDPSVPTSLRFDAIAAADADGDGEILLDELAGVSMAKLVGTYDLSGFRAATLKEFVTHLARTVGHFRGEGECDITGL
;
A
#
# COMPACT_ATOMS: atom_id res chain seq x y z
N MET A 1 22.88 -21.09 -39.98
CA MET A 1 23.37 -21.61 -38.70
C MET A 1 24.25 -20.56 -38.04
N LYS A 2 23.74 -19.80 -37.10
CA LYS A 2 24.47 -18.97 -36.16
C LYS A 2 23.79 -19.11 -34.81
N THR A 3 24.41 -19.85 -33.94
CA THR A 3 23.97 -20.09 -32.56
C THR A 3 24.28 -18.87 -31.70
N SER A 4 23.27 -18.20 -31.21
CA SER A 4 23.40 -17.13 -30.22
C SER A 4 23.40 -17.74 -28.82
N ASN A 5 24.57 -17.67 -28.17
CA ASN A 5 24.78 -18.09 -26.79
C ASN A 5 24.33 -16.95 -25.85
N ARG A 6 23.15 -17.03 -25.27
CA ARG A 6 22.74 -16.14 -24.18
C ARG A 6 23.13 -16.80 -22.84
N ARG A 7 24.01 -16.14 -22.11
CA ARG A 7 24.41 -16.54 -20.74
C ARG A 7 23.31 -16.13 -19.75
N PRO A 8 22.99 -16.98 -18.75
CA PRO A 8 22.07 -16.59 -17.68
C PRO A 8 22.75 -15.60 -16.73
N LEU A 9 22.00 -14.56 -16.34
CA LEU A 9 22.39 -13.64 -15.27
C LEU A 9 22.41 -14.41 -13.94
N ARG A 10 23.57 -14.47 -13.32
CA ARG A 10 23.77 -15.02 -11.98
C ARG A 10 23.47 -13.89 -10.96
N TYR A 11 22.42 -14.03 -10.18
CA TYR A 11 22.24 -13.27 -8.95
C TYR A 11 23.35 -13.62 -7.96
N GLY A 12 24.24 -12.67 -7.73
CA GLY A 12 25.33 -12.85 -6.77
C GLY A 12 24.89 -12.48 -5.37
N HIS A 13 24.74 -13.46 -4.51
CA HIS A 13 24.64 -13.24 -3.07
C HIS A 13 25.96 -12.64 -2.57
N ARG A 14 25.93 -11.39 -2.15
CA ARG A 14 27.05 -10.76 -1.43
C ARG A 14 27.01 -11.21 0.03
N ALA A 15 27.87 -12.14 0.35
CA ALA A 15 28.18 -12.48 1.74
C ALA A 15 28.86 -11.26 2.40
N ILE A 16 28.24 -10.72 3.45
CA ILE A 16 28.86 -9.71 4.31
C ILE A 16 29.80 -10.43 5.27
N VAL A 17 31.07 -10.20 5.12
CA VAL A 17 32.11 -10.67 6.03
C VAL A 17 32.12 -9.74 7.24
N LEU A 18 31.71 -10.26 8.40
CA LEU A 18 31.87 -9.57 9.69
C LEU A 18 33.33 -9.63 10.13
N TRP A 19 33.98 -8.48 10.25
CA TRP A 19 35.21 -8.32 10.97
C TRP A 19 34.90 -8.09 12.46
N ALA A 20 35.21 -9.06 13.27
CA ALA A 20 35.18 -8.92 14.73
C ALA A 20 36.46 -8.20 15.21
N SER A 21 36.33 -6.96 15.63
CA SER A 21 37.38 -6.25 16.32
C SER A 21 37.13 -6.36 17.83
N LEU A 22 37.96 -7.14 18.54
CA LEU A 22 38.05 -7.11 19.97
C LEU A 22 38.71 -5.79 20.40
N ALA A 23 38.00 -4.97 21.16
CA ALA A 23 38.59 -3.86 21.89
C ALA A 23 38.07 -3.90 23.34
N GLY A 24 39.00 -3.79 24.26
CA GLY A 24 38.93 -4.14 25.66
C GLY A 24 37.90 -3.38 26.51
N PHE A 25 37.40 -4.09 27.49
CA PHE A 25 36.58 -3.60 28.57
C PHE A 25 37.43 -2.76 29.52
N SER A 26 37.06 -1.49 29.68
CA SER A 26 37.35 -0.72 30.89
C SER A 26 36.00 -0.43 31.55
N ALA A 27 35.77 -1.13 32.67
CA ALA A 27 34.62 -0.88 33.50
C ALA A 27 34.87 0.43 34.28
N MET A 28 34.17 1.51 33.94
CA MET A 28 33.89 2.62 34.81
C MET A 28 32.40 2.61 35.12
N GLY A 29 32.08 2.23 36.36
CA GLY A 29 30.74 2.35 36.89
C GLY A 29 30.37 3.81 37.03
N CYS A 30 29.28 4.18 36.37
CA CYS A 30 28.44 5.30 36.78
C CYS A 30 27.05 4.71 37.03
N SER A 31 26.72 4.61 38.31
CA SER A 31 25.35 4.45 38.75
C SER A 31 24.65 5.78 38.52
N ASP A 32 23.99 5.89 37.37
CA ASP A 32 23.04 6.96 37.14
C ASP A 32 21.63 6.40 37.34
N SER A 33 21.17 6.56 38.57
CA SER A 33 19.74 6.43 38.91
C SER A 33 19.04 7.69 38.39
N GLY A 34 18.98 7.84 37.07
CA GLY A 34 18.22 8.89 36.39
C GLY A 34 16.73 8.65 36.55
N ASP A 35 16.12 9.55 37.29
CA ASP A 35 14.70 9.76 37.43
C ASP A 35 14.04 9.76 36.02
N PRO A 36 13.00 8.95 35.74
CA PRO A 36 12.35 8.92 34.41
C PRO A 36 11.52 10.18 34.09
N THR A 37 11.61 11.24 34.88
CA THR A 37 10.94 12.53 34.64
C THR A 37 11.88 13.62 34.11
N GLY A 38 13.08 13.27 33.62
CA GLY A 38 13.95 14.21 32.90
C GLY A 38 13.32 14.69 31.59
N SER A 39 13.27 16.01 31.44
CA SER A 39 12.77 16.78 30.26
C SER A 39 12.90 15.97 28.95
N GLY A 40 11.76 15.44 28.48
CA GLY A 40 11.73 14.61 27.30
C GLY A 40 12.23 15.41 26.10
N GLY A 41 13.26 14.88 25.43
CA GLY A 41 13.70 15.43 24.16
C GLY A 41 12.58 15.37 23.12
N GLU A 42 12.85 15.95 21.98
CA GLU A 42 11.92 16.00 20.84
C GLU A 42 12.56 15.30 19.64
N GLY A 43 11.74 14.89 18.68
CA GLY A 43 12.13 14.40 17.38
C GLY A 43 11.06 14.70 16.36
N SER A 44 11.15 14.06 15.20
CA SER A 44 10.20 14.29 14.08
C SER A 44 9.75 12.97 13.43
N VAL A 45 8.63 13.04 12.70
CA VAL A 45 8.19 12.01 11.80
C VAL A 45 7.76 12.64 10.47
N SER A 46 8.23 12.04 9.37
CA SER A 46 7.79 12.36 8.01
C SER A 46 6.85 11.27 7.52
N PHE A 47 5.63 11.61 7.16
CA PHE A 47 4.74 10.71 6.43
C PHE A 47 5.01 10.84 4.93
N THR A 48 5.25 9.71 4.28
CA THR A 48 5.56 9.63 2.85
C THR A 48 4.68 8.59 2.17
N THR A 49 4.64 8.59 0.82
CA THR A 49 3.97 7.55 0.03
C THR A 49 4.76 7.22 -1.23
N TRP A 50 4.56 6.01 -1.73
CA TRP A 50 5.04 5.52 -3.01
C TRP A 50 4.26 4.27 -3.44
N GLY A 51 4.41 3.84 -4.68
CA GLY A 51 3.60 2.81 -5.30
C GLY A 51 4.21 1.43 -5.38
N GLU A 52 5.40 1.20 -4.83
CA GLU A 52 6.15 -0.05 -4.95
C GLU A 52 6.44 -0.52 -6.39
N ASP A 53 7.26 -1.55 -6.53
CA ASP A 53 7.71 -2.05 -7.83
C ASP A 53 6.56 -2.52 -8.72
N TYR A 54 5.49 -3.08 -8.14
CA TYR A 54 4.33 -3.55 -8.90
C TYR A 54 3.52 -2.42 -9.52
N VAL A 55 3.52 -1.25 -8.90
CA VAL A 55 2.82 -0.08 -9.41
C VAL A 55 3.72 0.74 -10.35
N GLU A 56 5.00 0.89 -9.98
CA GLU A 56 5.96 1.70 -10.75
C GLU A 56 6.48 0.99 -12.01
N GLN A 57 6.44 -0.34 -12.06
CA GLN A 57 6.95 -1.14 -13.19
C GLN A 57 5.84 -1.99 -13.82
N GLU A 58 5.63 -3.18 -13.29
CA GLU A 58 4.58 -4.12 -13.74
C GLU A 58 4.35 -5.23 -12.71
N ILE A 59 3.14 -5.79 -12.71
CA ILE A 59 2.88 -7.06 -12.06
C ILE A 59 3.07 -8.16 -13.11
N PRO A 60 4.11 -9.00 -12.97
CA PRO A 60 4.45 -10.01 -13.99
C PRO A 60 3.53 -11.25 -13.90
N PRO A 61 3.57 -12.14 -14.91
CA PRO A 61 3.00 -13.47 -14.78
C PRO A 61 3.88 -14.33 -13.86
N ASP A 62 3.25 -15.07 -12.96
CA ASP A 62 3.90 -16.07 -12.12
C ASP A 62 3.00 -17.29 -11.89
N PRO A 63 3.04 -18.30 -12.77
CA PRO A 63 2.24 -19.52 -12.60
C PRO A 63 2.51 -20.28 -11.30
N ALA A 64 3.61 -20.00 -10.60
CA ALA A 64 3.91 -20.56 -9.28
C ALA A 64 3.17 -19.82 -8.15
N GLY A 65 2.62 -18.61 -8.43
CA GLY A 65 1.79 -17.84 -7.51
C GLY A 65 2.52 -17.26 -6.31
N GLN A 66 3.80 -16.91 -6.47
CA GLN A 66 4.62 -16.34 -5.39
C GLN A 66 4.72 -14.80 -5.47
N SER A 67 4.66 -14.25 -6.69
CA SER A 67 4.94 -12.85 -6.93
C SER A 67 4.33 -12.29 -8.23
N GLY A 68 3.18 -12.81 -8.64
CA GLY A 68 2.54 -12.36 -9.87
C GLY A 68 1.26 -13.12 -10.21
N PHE A 69 0.74 -12.87 -11.41
CA PHE A 69 -0.50 -13.48 -11.87
C PHE A 69 -0.35 -14.96 -12.19
N ILE A 70 -1.11 -15.82 -11.49
CA ILE A 70 -1.06 -17.27 -11.68
C ILE A 70 -1.69 -17.72 -13.00
N ASP A 71 -2.53 -16.88 -13.60
CA ASP A 71 -3.24 -17.11 -14.87
C ASP A 71 -2.52 -16.52 -16.09
N GLY A 72 -1.28 -16.03 -15.87
CA GLY A 72 -0.34 -15.70 -16.95
C GLY A 72 -0.45 -14.29 -17.52
N TRP A 73 -1.24 -13.42 -16.89
CA TRP A 73 -1.33 -12.02 -17.27
C TRP A 73 -0.13 -11.21 -16.79
N THR A 74 0.10 -10.06 -17.43
CA THR A 74 0.95 -8.97 -16.99
C THR A 74 0.09 -7.72 -16.90
N VAL A 75 0.19 -6.97 -15.81
CA VAL A 75 -0.48 -5.67 -15.67
C VAL A 75 0.55 -4.57 -15.54
N ARG A 76 0.36 -3.48 -16.30
CA ARG A 76 1.11 -2.23 -16.21
C ARG A 76 0.16 -1.10 -15.91
N TYR A 77 0.47 -0.37 -14.86
CA TYR A 77 -0.25 0.85 -14.51
C TYR A 77 0.23 2.01 -15.40
N GLU A 78 -0.68 2.86 -15.82
CA GLU A 78 -0.43 4.22 -16.31
C GLU A 78 -0.67 5.22 -15.19
N HIS A 79 -1.64 4.92 -14.31
CA HIS A 79 -1.96 5.70 -13.13
C HIS A 79 -2.38 4.80 -11.96
N LEU A 80 -1.91 5.10 -10.76
CA LEU A 80 -2.50 4.65 -9.50
C LEU A 80 -2.59 5.85 -8.56
N VAL A 81 -3.73 6.52 -8.59
CA VAL A 81 -3.95 7.79 -7.89
C VAL A 81 -4.69 7.54 -6.59
N VAL A 82 -4.12 8.02 -5.48
CA VAL A 82 -4.67 7.84 -4.13
C VAL A 82 -4.68 9.17 -3.39
N ASN A 83 -5.79 9.47 -2.69
CA ASN A 83 -5.91 10.64 -1.86
C ASN A 83 -5.83 10.28 -0.38
N PHE A 84 -4.72 10.64 0.27
CA PHE A 84 -4.52 10.47 1.70
C PHE A 84 -5.05 11.67 2.47
N ALA A 85 -5.70 11.43 3.60
CA ALA A 85 -6.32 12.48 4.40
C ALA A 85 -6.21 12.19 5.91
N ASN A 86 -6.44 13.23 6.71
CA ASN A 86 -6.67 13.13 8.15
C ASN A 86 -5.65 12.27 8.93
N ILE A 87 -4.36 12.41 8.60
CA ILE A 87 -3.31 11.70 9.34
C ILE A 87 -3.30 12.18 10.79
N VAL A 88 -3.38 11.25 11.74
CA VAL A 88 -3.35 11.52 13.18
C VAL A 88 -2.27 10.70 13.85
N VAL A 89 -1.51 11.35 14.72
CA VAL A 89 -0.49 10.73 15.58
C VAL A 89 -0.89 10.96 17.03
N ALA A 90 -1.22 9.87 17.73
CA ALA A 90 -1.61 9.92 19.12
C ALA A 90 -0.83 8.88 19.97
N ASP A 91 -0.70 9.15 21.26
CA ASP A 91 -0.08 8.21 22.18
C ASP A 91 -1.04 7.07 22.58
N GLN A 92 -0.55 6.13 23.39
CA GLN A 92 -1.36 4.99 23.85
C GLN A 92 -2.61 5.39 24.63
N ALA A 93 -2.65 6.56 25.22
CA ALA A 93 -3.82 7.08 25.93
C ALA A 93 -4.81 7.81 24.98
N GLY A 94 -4.50 7.89 23.68
CA GLY A 94 -5.32 8.59 22.68
C GLY A 94 -5.10 10.11 22.68
N VAL A 95 -4.05 10.61 23.36
CA VAL A 95 -3.74 12.05 23.33
C VAL A 95 -3.06 12.36 22.00
N VAL A 96 -3.74 13.17 21.17
CA VAL A 96 -3.23 13.61 19.87
C VAL A 96 -2.02 14.54 20.05
N ALA A 97 -0.92 14.18 19.44
CA ALA A 97 0.32 14.95 19.42
C ALA A 97 0.47 15.77 18.13
N ALA A 98 0.01 15.21 17.01
CA ALA A 98 0.00 15.90 15.72
C ALA A 98 -1.14 15.40 14.84
N SER A 99 -1.59 16.23 13.92
CA SER A 99 -2.57 15.86 12.91
C SER A 99 -2.43 16.71 11.65
N MET A 100 -2.70 16.11 10.50
CA MET A 100 -2.85 16.77 9.21
C MET A 100 -4.36 16.83 8.89
N PRO A 101 -5.05 17.93 9.14
CA PRO A 101 -6.42 18.10 8.64
C PRO A 101 -6.39 18.37 7.13
N GLY A 102 -7.34 17.78 6.41
CA GLY A 102 -7.39 17.87 4.95
C GLY A 102 -6.76 16.70 4.25
N SER A 103 -6.48 16.84 2.97
CA SER A 103 -6.03 15.73 2.13
C SER A 103 -4.94 16.14 1.13
N LYS A 104 -4.23 15.12 0.63
CA LYS A 104 -3.24 15.29 -0.43
C LYS A 104 -3.29 14.13 -1.40
N LEU A 105 -3.41 14.47 -2.67
CA LEU A 105 -3.58 13.55 -3.78
C LEU A 105 -2.23 13.25 -4.44
N PHE A 106 -1.96 11.97 -4.73
CA PHE A 106 -0.73 11.50 -5.37
C PHE A 106 -1.03 10.51 -6.49
N ASP A 107 -0.22 10.53 -7.54
CA ASP A 107 -0.11 9.44 -8.50
C ASP A 107 1.10 8.58 -8.12
N ASN A 108 0.81 7.43 -7.52
CA ASN A 108 1.85 6.53 -7.02
C ASN A 108 2.48 5.63 -8.11
N HIS A 109 1.96 5.70 -9.37
CA HIS A 109 2.65 5.12 -10.51
C HIS A 109 3.94 5.90 -10.87
N VAL A 110 3.94 7.22 -10.66
CA VAL A 110 5.16 8.01 -10.89
C VAL A 110 6.21 7.63 -9.83
N PRO A 111 7.42 7.18 -10.24
CA PRO A 111 8.45 6.75 -9.30
C PRO A 111 8.85 7.83 -8.29
N ASP A 112 9.59 7.41 -7.27
CA ASP A 112 10.08 8.18 -6.15
C ASP A 112 9.11 8.33 -4.97
N VAL A 113 9.70 8.40 -3.78
CA VAL A 113 8.99 8.64 -2.51
C VAL A 113 8.52 10.10 -2.44
N LYS A 114 7.24 10.29 -2.13
CA LYS A 114 6.56 11.59 -2.10
C LYS A 114 6.22 11.98 -0.66
N SER A 115 6.50 13.23 -0.25
CA SER A 115 6.15 13.72 1.08
C SER A 115 4.65 14.04 1.18
N ILE A 116 4.00 13.46 2.17
CA ILE A 116 2.62 13.80 2.55
C ILE A 116 2.65 14.96 3.55
N VAL A 117 3.25 14.73 4.74
CA VAL A 117 3.34 15.75 5.80
C VAL A 117 4.51 15.46 6.73
N ASP A 118 5.12 16.50 7.26
CA ASP A 118 6.17 16.43 8.28
C ASP A 118 5.63 16.97 9.60
N PHE A 119 5.93 16.27 10.70
CA PHE A 119 5.62 16.70 12.07
C PHE A 119 6.91 16.82 12.87
N ASP A 120 7.29 18.04 13.22
CA ASP A 120 8.47 18.36 14.01
C ASP A 120 8.12 18.62 15.48
N GLY A 121 9.14 18.55 16.36
CA GLY A 121 8.99 18.89 17.77
C GLY A 121 8.09 17.93 18.55
N LEU A 122 7.96 16.68 18.09
CA LEU A 122 7.18 15.68 18.82
C LEU A 122 7.97 15.18 20.05
N PRO A 123 7.35 15.14 21.24
CA PRO A 123 7.98 14.55 22.42
C PRO A 123 8.53 13.15 22.17
N ALA A 124 9.73 12.88 22.70
CA ALA A 124 10.37 11.58 22.57
C ALA A 124 9.62 10.52 23.41
N LYS A 125 8.73 9.76 22.76
CA LYS A 125 7.91 8.70 23.35
C LYS A 125 7.34 7.77 22.27
N ALA A 126 6.60 6.74 22.71
CA ALA A 126 5.84 5.88 21.80
C ALA A 126 4.51 6.56 21.40
N TYR A 127 4.17 6.40 20.13
CA TYR A 127 2.90 6.81 19.52
C TYR A 127 2.23 5.56 18.94
N ALA A 128 1.41 4.91 19.76
CA ALA A 128 0.81 3.62 19.43
C ALA A 128 -0.47 3.76 18.56
N ASN A 129 -1.09 4.94 18.57
CA ASN A 129 -2.31 5.19 17.82
C ASN A 129 -2.00 6.10 16.64
N VAL A 130 -1.75 5.49 15.49
CA VAL A 130 -1.59 6.17 14.20
C VAL A 130 -2.77 5.80 13.34
N SER A 131 -3.37 6.80 12.69
CA SER A 131 -4.46 6.60 11.74
C SER A 131 -4.35 7.55 10.56
N TYR A 132 -4.99 7.17 9.46
CA TYR A 132 -5.15 7.99 8.27
C TYR A 132 -6.39 7.55 7.49
N ASP A 133 -6.81 8.38 6.54
CA ASP A 133 -7.95 8.08 5.67
C ASP A 133 -7.51 8.03 4.20
N ILE A 134 -8.18 7.15 3.43
CA ILE A 134 -8.23 7.23 1.97
C ILE A 134 -9.67 7.57 1.60
N VAL A 135 -9.88 8.80 1.14
CA VAL A 135 -11.20 9.40 0.87
C VAL A 135 -11.17 10.25 -0.40
N PRO A 136 -12.29 10.56 -1.03
CA PRO A 136 -12.32 11.47 -2.17
C PRO A 136 -11.65 12.83 -1.85
N PRO A 137 -10.85 13.38 -2.79
CA PRO A 137 -10.26 14.71 -2.61
C PRO A 137 -11.31 15.81 -2.68
N THR A 138 -10.98 16.96 -2.08
CA THR A 138 -11.78 18.17 -2.15
C THR A 138 -11.07 19.26 -2.95
N GLU A 139 -11.79 20.34 -3.30
CA GLU A 139 -11.21 21.49 -3.99
C GLU A 139 -10.09 22.17 -3.18
N ASP A 140 -10.16 22.11 -1.84
CA ASP A 140 -9.16 22.67 -0.93
C ASP A 140 -8.01 21.70 -0.63
N GLY A 141 -8.09 20.44 -1.12
CA GLY A 141 -7.05 19.42 -0.93
C GLY A 141 -5.77 19.76 -1.70
N GLU A 142 -4.63 19.42 -1.11
CA GLU A 142 -3.34 19.54 -1.77
C GLU A 142 -3.15 18.45 -2.83
N VAL A 143 -2.21 18.68 -3.75
CA VAL A 143 -1.84 17.72 -4.79
C VAL A 143 -0.33 17.57 -4.90
N GLY A 144 0.13 16.37 -5.15
CA GLY A 144 1.50 16.10 -5.54
C GLY A 144 1.83 16.73 -6.90
N PRO A 145 3.10 17.08 -7.15
CA PRO A 145 3.50 17.73 -8.40
C PRO A 145 3.32 16.84 -9.65
N GLU A 146 3.20 15.53 -9.46
CA GLU A 146 2.99 14.52 -10.51
C GLU A 146 1.51 14.42 -10.97
N VAL A 147 0.58 14.97 -10.18
CA VAL A 147 -0.86 14.93 -10.51
C VAL A 147 -1.23 16.15 -11.34
N ASP A 148 -1.62 15.92 -12.58
CA ASP A 148 -2.06 17.00 -13.46
C ASP A 148 -3.48 17.52 -13.10
N ARG A 149 -3.83 18.67 -13.70
CA ARG A 149 -5.13 19.32 -13.43
C ARG A 149 -6.31 18.48 -13.90
N LYS A 150 -6.18 17.72 -15.00
CA LYS A 150 -7.26 16.90 -15.55
C LYS A 150 -7.54 15.72 -14.62
N LEU A 151 -6.50 15.07 -14.16
CA LEU A 151 -6.59 13.95 -13.23
C LEU A 151 -7.17 14.39 -11.88
N ARG A 152 -6.66 15.50 -11.30
CA ARG A 152 -7.24 16.08 -10.09
C ARG A 152 -8.73 16.37 -10.23
N ARG A 153 -9.12 17.00 -11.34
CA ARG A 153 -10.54 17.33 -11.58
C ARG A 153 -11.39 16.07 -11.70
N LYS A 154 -10.92 15.04 -12.42
CA LYS A 154 -11.60 13.75 -12.51
C LYS A 154 -11.85 13.17 -11.13
N MET A 155 -10.83 13.12 -10.25
CA MET A 155 -10.95 12.58 -8.90
C MET A 155 -12.01 13.34 -8.07
N ILE A 156 -12.06 14.68 -8.18
CA ILE A 156 -13.02 15.50 -7.44
C ILE A 156 -14.43 15.37 -8.02
N ASP A 157 -14.60 15.56 -9.33
CA ASP A 157 -15.90 15.61 -9.99
C ASP A 157 -16.64 14.26 -9.89
N GLU A 158 -15.90 13.14 -9.95
CA GLU A 158 -16.42 11.77 -9.86
C GLU A 158 -16.41 11.21 -8.44
N GLY A 159 -15.81 11.89 -7.47
CA GLY A 159 -15.76 11.44 -6.08
C GLY A 159 -14.86 10.22 -5.85
N TYR A 160 -13.79 10.06 -6.61
CA TYR A 160 -12.90 8.91 -6.50
C TYR A 160 -11.84 9.13 -5.41
N ALA A 161 -11.73 8.22 -4.46
CA ALA A 161 -10.64 8.17 -3.49
C ALA A 161 -9.39 7.45 -4.04
N VAL A 162 -9.62 6.46 -4.89
CA VAL A 162 -8.61 5.69 -5.62
C VAL A 162 -9.02 5.66 -7.09
N TYR A 163 -8.06 5.86 -7.99
CA TYR A 163 -8.24 5.74 -9.44
C TYR A 163 -7.07 4.97 -10.03
N VAL A 164 -7.38 4.01 -10.87
CA VAL A 164 -6.40 3.24 -11.63
C VAL A 164 -6.67 3.35 -13.11
N GLU A 165 -5.59 3.44 -13.89
CA GLU A 165 -5.59 3.29 -15.33
C GLU A 165 -4.44 2.33 -15.67
N ALA A 166 -4.73 1.24 -16.37
CA ALA A 166 -3.77 0.19 -16.60
C ALA A 166 -4.07 -0.62 -17.85
N THR A 167 -3.02 -1.28 -18.36
CA THR A 167 -3.07 -2.22 -19.46
C THR A 167 -2.71 -3.61 -18.96
N ALA A 168 -3.56 -4.59 -19.25
CA ALA A 168 -3.31 -6.02 -19.02
C ALA A 168 -2.98 -6.73 -20.33
N THR A 169 -1.93 -7.55 -20.34
CA THR A 169 -1.51 -8.28 -21.52
C THR A 169 -1.28 -9.76 -21.24
N ARG A 170 -1.68 -10.62 -22.20
CA ARG A 170 -1.38 -12.05 -22.17
C ARG A 170 -1.30 -12.60 -23.61
N ALA A 171 -0.14 -13.08 -24.03
CA ALA A 171 0.13 -13.50 -25.40
C ALA A 171 -0.17 -12.39 -26.42
N ASP A 172 -1.20 -12.58 -27.27
CA ASP A 172 -1.63 -11.59 -28.26
C ASP A 172 -2.87 -10.79 -27.80
N GLU A 173 -3.30 -10.98 -26.55
CA GLU A 173 -4.43 -10.29 -25.94
C GLU A 173 -3.95 -9.06 -25.18
N GLU A 174 -4.63 -7.93 -25.39
CA GLU A 174 -4.37 -6.66 -24.71
C GLU A 174 -5.71 -6.04 -24.33
N LEU A 175 -5.84 -5.69 -23.06
CA LEU A 175 -7.04 -5.12 -22.46
C LEU A 175 -6.67 -3.87 -21.67
N HIS A 176 -7.50 -2.83 -21.79
CA HIS A 176 -7.34 -1.57 -21.09
C HIS A 176 -8.45 -1.37 -20.06
N TYR A 177 -8.17 -0.66 -18.99
CA TYR A 177 -9.19 -0.30 -18.02
C TYR A 177 -8.82 0.98 -17.26
N ALA A 178 -9.87 1.71 -16.88
CA ALA A 178 -9.79 2.95 -16.15
C ALA A 178 -10.90 2.95 -15.09
N TRP A 179 -10.54 2.63 -13.82
CA TRP A 179 -11.48 2.44 -12.73
C TRP A 179 -11.34 3.50 -11.66
N GLY A 180 -12.45 4.13 -11.28
CA GLY A 180 -12.54 5.00 -10.13
C GLY A 180 -13.34 4.37 -9.01
N PHE A 181 -12.85 4.50 -7.77
CA PHE A 181 -13.48 3.93 -6.59
C PHE A 181 -13.96 5.05 -5.66
N GLU A 182 -15.29 5.19 -5.58
CA GLU A 182 -16.00 6.10 -4.67
C GLU A 182 -16.04 5.47 -3.27
N ILE A 183 -14.87 5.29 -2.66
CA ILE A 183 -14.73 4.69 -1.33
C ILE A 183 -14.33 5.75 -0.30
N SER A 184 -14.64 5.46 0.97
CA SER A 184 -14.09 6.17 2.12
C SER A 184 -13.65 5.14 3.13
N THR A 185 -12.37 5.14 3.47
CA THR A 185 -11.75 4.12 4.30
C THR A 185 -10.90 4.76 5.37
N HIS A 186 -11.14 4.37 6.60
CA HIS A 186 -10.35 4.76 7.76
C HIS A 186 -9.40 3.62 8.14
N TYR A 187 -8.12 3.93 8.21
CA TYR A 187 -7.04 3.05 8.64
C TYR A 187 -6.63 3.47 10.05
N GLN A 188 -6.73 2.55 11.00
CA GLN A 188 -6.42 2.81 12.42
C GLN A 188 -5.66 1.65 13.04
N ASP A 189 -5.18 1.85 14.29
CA ASP A 189 -4.40 0.84 15.00
C ASP A 189 -3.24 0.26 14.18
N CYS A 190 -2.63 1.11 13.37
CA CYS A 190 -1.58 0.73 12.43
C CYS A 190 -0.36 0.14 13.14
N HIS A 191 0.16 -0.96 12.60
CA HIS A 191 1.34 -1.63 13.13
C HIS A 191 2.22 -2.18 12.01
N SER A 192 3.47 -2.44 12.30
CA SER A 192 4.42 -2.99 11.31
C SER A 192 5.47 -3.86 11.99
N GLU A 193 6.04 -4.80 11.25
CA GLU A 193 7.15 -5.59 11.75
C GLU A 193 8.45 -4.79 11.68
N GLN A 194 9.06 -4.54 12.82
CA GLN A 194 10.33 -3.84 12.94
C GLN A 194 11.36 -4.69 13.66
N GLY A 195 12.40 -5.15 12.94
CA GLY A 195 13.44 -6.00 13.51
C GLY A 195 12.92 -7.32 14.09
N GLY A 196 11.92 -7.93 13.47
CA GLY A 196 11.31 -9.20 13.90
C GLY A 196 10.32 -9.05 15.05
N ARG A 197 9.79 -7.84 15.30
CA ARG A 197 8.78 -7.58 16.31
C ARG A 197 7.66 -6.74 15.73
N ASP A 198 6.44 -7.10 16.05
CA ASP A 198 5.27 -6.27 15.76
C ASP A 198 5.31 -5.00 16.64
N GLU A 199 5.32 -3.83 15.98
CA GLU A 199 5.35 -2.52 16.61
C GLU A 199 4.09 -1.73 16.23
N LYS A 200 3.27 -1.40 17.22
CA LYS A 200 2.12 -0.50 17.02
C LYS A 200 2.61 0.93 16.84
N GLY A 201 2.16 1.58 15.75
CA GLY A 201 2.59 2.92 15.40
C GLY A 201 4.12 3.03 15.30
N PHE A 202 4.72 3.89 16.12
CA PHE A 202 6.17 4.11 16.13
C PHE A 202 6.68 4.75 17.42
N VAL A 203 8.02 4.74 17.59
CA VAL A 203 8.69 5.37 18.74
C VAL A 203 9.60 6.49 18.25
N ILE A 204 9.34 7.71 18.72
CA ILE A 204 10.25 8.85 18.52
C ILE A 204 11.27 8.87 19.65
N ARG A 205 12.57 8.94 19.30
CA ARG A 205 13.67 9.13 20.23
C ARG A 205 14.16 10.56 20.18
N ASN A 206 14.85 10.99 21.24
CA ASN A 206 15.41 12.34 21.30
C ASN A 206 16.36 12.61 20.12
N ASN A 207 16.16 13.75 19.46
CA ASN A 207 16.89 14.18 18.27
C ASN A 207 16.87 13.17 17.10
N SER A 208 15.83 12.31 17.02
CA SER A 208 15.65 11.41 15.87
C SER A 208 14.61 11.94 14.92
N SER A 209 14.81 11.64 13.64
CA SER A 209 13.76 11.70 12.62
C SER A 209 13.45 10.28 12.18
N ILE A 210 12.17 9.97 12.01
CA ILE A 210 11.70 8.72 11.46
C ILE A 210 10.84 8.96 10.22
N GLU A 211 10.76 7.98 9.36
CA GLU A 211 9.85 7.94 8.23
C GLU A 211 8.73 6.94 8.51
N ALA A 212 7.49 7.37 8.34
CA ALA A 212 6.29 6.53 8.36
C ALA A 212 5.72 6.51 6.94
N GLN A 213 6.11 5.51 6.19
CA GLN A 213 5.72 5.38 4.80
C GLN A 213 4.31 4.77 4.69
N LEU A 214 3.42 5.42 3.96
CA LEU A 214 2.12 4.90 3.58
C LEU A 214 2.26 4.34 2.16
N THR A 215 2.57 3.04 2.05
CA THR A 215 2.75 2.38 0.76
C THR A 215 1.41 2.09 0.09
N THR A 216 1.41 2.05 -1.24
CA THR A 216 0.21 1.74 -2.01
C THR A 216 0.44 0.47 -2.82
N HIS A 217 -0.31 -0.57 -2.49
CA HIS A 217 -0.24 -1.90 -3.09
C HIS A 217 -1.28 -2.07 -4.19
N GLY A 218 -0.84 -1.95 -5.46
CA GLY A 218 -1.73 -2.10 -6.61
C GLY A 218 -2.20 -3.53 -6.86
N ASP A 219 -1.40 -4.52 -6.47
CA ASP A 219 -1.70 -5.94 -6.61
C ASP A 219 -2.92 -6.38 -5.79
N HIS A 220 -3.28 -5.66 -4.72
CA HIS A 220 -4.49 -5.92 -3.94
C HIS A 220 -5.77 -5.96 -4.78
N LEU A 221 -5.85 -5.17 -5.86
CA LEU A 221 -7.03 -5.15 -6.74
C LEU A 221 -7.30 -6.48 -7.43
N TYR A 222 -6.32 -7.39 -7.45
CA TYR A 222 -6.38 -8.67 -8.16
C TYR A 222 -6.35 -9.89 -7.26
N TYR A 223 -6.39 -9.69 -5.95
CA TYR A 223 -6.40 -10.79 -4.99
C TYR A 223 -7.63 -11.68 -5.17
N ASP A 224 -7.43 -13.00 -5.10
CA ASP A 224 -8.51 -13.96 -5.13
C ASP A 224 -9.19 -14.19 -3.77
N ARG A 225 -8.73 -13.48 -2.73
CA ARG A 225 -9.29 -13.48 -1.38
C ARG A 225 -9.00 -12.17 -0.66
N LEU A 226 -9.74 -11.93 0.43
CA LEU A 226 -9.41 -10.85 1.35
C LEU A 226 -8.23 -11.27 2.23
N GLN A 227 -7.30 -10.36 2.50
CA GLN A 227 -6.15 -10.62 3.38
C GLN A 227 -6.57 -10.95 4.82
N SER A 228 -7.69 -10.39 5.28
CA SER A 228 -8.31 -10.73 6.57
C SER A 228 -8.94 -12.13 6.61
N SER A 229 -8.57 -13.02 5.68
CA SER A 229 -9.03 -14.41 5.67
C SER A 229 -8.71 -15.10 7.00
N PRO A 230 -9.68 -15.83 7.59
CA PRO A 230 -9.48 -16.53 8.85
C PRO A 230 -8.46 -17.66 8.76
N ASP A 231 -8.01 -18.04 7.58
CA ASP A 231 -6.97 -19.06 7.36
C ASP A 231 -5.72 -18.45 6.70
N PRO A 232 -4.76 -17.95 7.49
CA PRO A 232 -3.52 -17.38 6.97
C PRO A 232 -2.59 -18.42 6.32
N SER A 233 -2.89 -19.71 6.43
CA SER A 233 -2.11 -20.79 5.80
C SER A 233 -2.40 -20.92 4.30
N VAL A 234 -3.47 -20.33 3.80
CA VAL A 234 -3.83 -20.33 2.38
C VAL A 234 -3.33 -19.02 1.76
N PRO A 235 -2.33 -19.07 0.88
CA PRO A 235 -1.78 -17.87 0.26
C PRO A 235 -2.81 -17.18 -0.63
N THR A 236 -2.74 -15.86 -0.67
CA THR A 236 -3.44 -15.02 -1.64
C THR A 236 -2.78 -15.19 -3.01
N SER A 237 -3.57 -15.28 -4.07
CA SER A 237 -3.05 -15.33 -5.45
C SER A 237 -3.60 -14.17 -6.27
N LEU A 238 -2.81 -13.68 -7.21
CA LEU A 238 -3.24 -12.66 -8.17
C LEU A 238 -3.92 -13.33 -9.36
N ARG A 239 -5.12 -12.85 -9.72
CA ARG A 239 -5.91 -13.37 -10.83
C ARG A 239 -6.54 -12.26 -11.66
N PHE A 240 -6.47 -12.43 -12.98
CA PHE A 240 -7.06 -11.48 -13.92
C PHE A 240 -8.11 -12.12 -14.85
N ASP A 241 -8.16 -13.45 -14.99
CA ASP A 241 -9.07 -14.15 -15.93
C ASP A 241 -10.55 -13.76 -15.77
N ALA A 242 -11.02 -13.62 -14.51
CA ALA A 242 -12.41 -13.24 -14.26
C ALA A 242 -12.68 -11.77 -14.61
N ILE A 243 -11.68 -10.92 -14.50
CA ILE A 243 -11.70 -9.51 -14.89
C ILE A 243 -11.70 -9.42 -16.43
N ALA A 244 -10.79 -10.13 -17.10
CA ALA A 244 -10.74 -10.19 -18.55
C ALA A 244 -12.07 -10.69 -19.17
N ALA A 245 -12.69 -11.70 -18.53
CA ALA A 245 -13.98 -12.21 -18.98
C ALA A 245 -15.17 -11.25 -18.77
N ALA A 246 -14.96 -10.12 -18.13
CA ALA A 246 -15.98 -9.09 -17.93
C ALA A 246 -16.14 -8.17 -19.15
N ASP A 247 -15.16 -8.10 -20.05
CA ASP A 247 -15.26 -7.43 -21.34
C ASP A 247 -16.33 -8.17 -22.18
N ALA A 248 -17.59 -7.75 -22.02
CA ALA A 248 -18.75 -8.47 -22.56
C ALA A 248 -19.01 -8.14 -24.03
N ASP A 249 -18.62 -6.97 -24.50
CA ASP A 249 -18.82 -6.52 -25.87
C ASP A 249 -17.57 -6.74 -26.75
N GLY A 250 -16.43 -7.09 -26.14
CA GLY A 250 -15.20 -7.47 -26.81
C GLY A 250 -14.48 -6.30 -27.46
N ASP A 251 -14.62 -5.09 -26.90
CA ASP A 251 -13.99 -3.89 -27.43
C ASP A 251 -12.56 -3.67 -26.92
N GLY A 252 -12.11 -4.48 -25.93
CA GLY A 252 -10.79 -4.43 -25.33
C GLY A 252 -10.67 -3.42 -24.17
N GLU A 253 -11.77 -2.74 -23.80
CA GLU A 253 -11.87 -1.84 -22.67
C GLU A 253 -12.70 -2.49 -21.56
N ILE A 254 -12.16 -2.68 -20.37
CA ILE A 254 -12.92 -3.24 -19.24
C ILE A 254 -13.42 -2.11 -18.36
N LEU A 255 -14.70 -1.82 -18.44
CA LEU A 255 -15.33 -0.85 -17.55
C LEU A 255 -15.57 -1.47 -16.16
N LEU A 256 -15.41 -0.67 -15.09
CA LEU A 256 -15.72 -1.16 -13.73
C LEU A 256 -17.16 -1.68 -13.61
N ASP A 257 -18.09 -1.10 -14.37
CA ASP A 257 -19.50 -1.52 -14.41
C ASP A 257 -19.72 -2.88 -15.06
N GLU A 258 -18.86 -3.31 -15.97
CA GLU A 258 -18.96 -4.64 -16.60
C GLU A 258 -18.67 -5.76 -15.60
N LEU A 259 -17.80 -5.50 -14.62
CA LEU A 259 -17.56 -6.44 -13.52
C LEU A 259 -18.86 -6.74 -12.72
N ALA A 260 -19.87 -5.87 -12.78
CA ALA A 260 -21.18 -6.15 -12.17
C ALA A 260 -21.95 -7.28 -12.89
N GLY A 261 -21.61 -7.57 -14.14
CA GLY A 261 -22.15 -8.71 -14.90
C GLY A 261 -21.58 -10.06 -14.47
N VAL A 262 -20.43 -10.07 -13.76
CA VAL A 262 -19.76 -11.28 -13.32
C VAL A 262 -20.21 -11.63 -11.89
N SER A 263 -20.95 -12.75 -11.77
CA SER A 263 -21.47 -13.21 -10.47
C SER A 263 -20.41 -13.95 -9.68
N MET A 264 -20.17 -13.53 -8.43
CA MET A 264 -19.24 -14.22 -7.50
C MET A 264 -19.68 -15.67 -7.21
N ALA A 265 -20.96 -15.98 -7.29
CA ALA A 265 -21.44 -17.37 -7.13
C ALA A 265 -20.88 -18.33 -8.20
N LYS A 266 -20.48 -17.82 -9.37
CA LYS A 266 -19.85 -18.62 -10.44
C LYS A 266 -18.32 -18.76 -10.23
N LEU A 267 -17.73 -17.97 -9.36
CA LEU A 267 -16.31 -17.95 -9.07
C LEU A 267 -15.94 -18.69 -7.77
N VAL A 268 -16.91 -19.35 -7.15
CA VAL A 268 -16.68 -20.18 -5.94
C VAL A 268 -15.65 -21.26 -6.21
N GLY A 269 -14.64 -21.35 -5.34
CA GLY A 269 -13.50 -22.27 -5.49
C GLY A 269 -12.30 -21.66 -6.23
N THR A 270 -12.51 -20.53 -6.92
CA THR A 270 -11.42 -19.70 -7.48
C THR A 270 -11.20 -18.46 -6.62
N TYR A 271 -12.30 -17.85 -6.13
CA TYR A 271 -12.28 -16.72 -5.22
C TYR A 271 -12.83 -17.10 -3.86
N ASP A 272 -12.23 -16.57 -2.79
CA ASP A 272 -12.66 -16.77 -1.41
C ASP A 272 -13.12 -15.43 -0.81
N LEU A 273 -14.39 -15.35 -0.51
CA LEU A 273 -15.00 -14.15 0.08
C LEU A 273 -14.71 -14.00 1.59
N SER A 274 -14.21 -15.05 2.26
CA SER A 274 -13.81 -15.03 3.68
C SER A 274 -14.82 -14.36 4.63
N GLY A 275 -16.12 -14.55 4.34
CA GLY A 275 -17.21 -13.96 5.13
C GLY A 275 -17.69 -12.59 4.65
N PHE A 276 -16.99 -11.94 3.72
CA PHE A 276 -17.50 -10.77 3.02
C PHE A 276 -18.63 -11.17 2.05
N ARG A 277 -19.62 -10.31 1.89
CA ARG A 277 -20.72 -10.56 0.98
C ARG A 277 -20.58 -9.67 -0.24
N ALA A 278 -20.11 -10.25 -1.34
CA ALA A 278 -20.16 -9.64 -2.66
C ALA A 278 -21.04 -10.52 -3.56
N ALA A 279 -21.99 -9.94 -4.26
CA ALA A 279 -22.78 -10.62 -5.27
C ALA A 279 -22.07 -10.63 -6.61
N THR A 280 -21.29 -9.61 -6.91
CA THR A 280 -20.63 -9.36 -8.19
C THR A 280 -19.13 -9.15 -8.02
N LEU A 281 -18.37 -9.36 -9.11
CA LEU A 281 -16.93 -9.08 -9.13
C LEU A 281 -16.64 -7.59 -8.90
N LYS A 282 -17.51 -6.68 -9.37
CA LYS A 282 -17.41 -5.25 -9.08
C LYS A 282 -17.40 -4.97 -7.58
N GLU A 283 -18.38 -5.53 -6.84
CA GLU A 283 -18.44 -5.35 -5.38
C GLU A 283 -17.20 -5.90 -4.68
N PHE A 284 -16.66 -7.04 -5.16
CA PHE A 284 -15.46 -7.65 -4.62
C PHE A 284 -14.23 -6.79 -4.86
N VAL A 285 -13.96 -6.36 -6.10
CA VAL A 285 -12.83 -5.49 -6.46
C VAL A 285 -12.93 -4.13 -5.76
N THR A 286 -14.16 -3.56 -5.64
CA THR A 286 -14.37 -2.32 -4.87
C THR A 286 -14.02 -2.51 -3.38
N HIS A 287 -14.26 -3.69 -2.82
CA HIS A 287 -13.84 -3.98 -1.46
C HIS A 287 -12.31 -4.10 -1.35
N LEU A 288 -11.66 -4.76 -2.32
CA LEU A 288 -10.19 -4.86 -2.40
C LEU A 288 -9.54 -3.47 -2.51
N ALA A 289 -10.16 -2.53 -3.23
CA ALA A 289 -9.66 -1.16 -3.32
C ALA A 289 -9.58 -0.44 -1.95
N ARG A 290 -10.29 -0.93 -0.92
CA ARG A 290 -10.17 -0.42 0.46
C ARG A 290 -8.94 -0.92 1.19
N THR A 291 -8.19 -1.85 0.64
CA THR A 291 -7.03 -2.48 1.29
C THR A 291 -5.70 -2.05 0.69
N VAL A 292 -5.71 -1.14 -0.29
CA VAL A 292 -4.49 -0.75 -1.04
C VAL A 292 -3.46 0.03 -0.22
N GLY A 293 -3.84 0.58 0.93
CA GLY A 293 -2.94 1.36 1.78
C GLY A 293 -2.31 0.50 2.88
N HIS A 294 -0.97 0.58 3.01
CA HIS A 294 -0.22 -0.08 4.05
C HIS A 294 0.59 0.91 4.89
N PHE A 295 1.06 0.49 6.05
CA PHE A 295 1.78 1.32 7.00
C PHE A 295 3.22 0.85 7.18
N ARG A 296 4.21 1.73 6.91
CA ARG A 296 5.65 1.43 7.04
C ARG A 296 6.09 0.19 6.24
N GLY A 297 5.77 0.16 4.96
CA GLY A 297 5.99 -0.97 4.07
C GLY A 297 4.83 -1.97 4.14
N GLU A 298 5.10 -3.19 4.55
CA GLU A 298 4.12 -4.29 4.64
C GLU A 298 3.26 -4.28 5.91
N GLY A 299 3.29 -3.18 6.68
CA GLY A 299 2.52 -3.09 7.93
C GLY A 299 1.03 -2.89 7.69
N GLU A 300 0.24 -3.39 8.60
CA GLU A 300 -1.21 -3.45 8.52
C GLU A 300 -1.88 -2.39 9.40
N CYS A 301 -3.10 -2.04 9.07
CA CYS A 301 -4.00 -1.25 9.91
C CYS A 301 -5.37 -1.93 9.96
N ASP A 302 -6.09 -1.73 11.06
CA ASP A 302 -7.51 -2.05 11.10
C ASP A 302 -8.28 -1.12 10.16
N ILE A 303 -9.09 -1.69 9.27
CA ILE A 303 -9.80 -0.95 8.22
C ILE A 303 -11.28 -0.87 8.55
N THR A 304 -11.83 0.34 8.53
CA THR A 304 -13.27 0.58 8.64
C THR A 304 -13.78 1.46 7.51
N GLY A 305 -15.03 1.23 7.07
CA GLY A 305 -15.70 2.16 6.16
C GLY A 305 -16.15 3.41 6.90
N LEU A 306 -15.99 4.58 6.25
CA LEU A 306 -16.52 5.87 6.71
C LEU A 306 -17.90 6.11 6.14
#